data_90f9cb1ec0cb3e0d3a598d8139f3aaa7
#
_entry.id   90f9cb1ec0cb3e0d3a598d8139f3aaa7
#
_cell.length_a   1.000
_cell.length_b   1.000
_cell.length_c   1.000
_cell.angle_alpha   90.00
_cell.angle_beta   90.00
_cell.angle_gamma   90.00
#
_symmetry.space_group_name_H-M   'P 1'
#
loop_
_entity.id
_entity.type
_entity.pdbx_description
1 polymer ?
#
loop_
_entity_poly.entity_id
_entity_poly.type
_entity_poly.pdbx_seq_one_letter_code
_entity_poly.pdbx_strand_id
1 'polypeptide(L)'
;MTSNDDYVLEVMQRRGTVSPEQAEHARAAIGENGTTGTALDYLVQDGIVAESDVLDAIAEEFGLHKAELNGVDISAEVRALVPSEIARRYRVMPVSNHDGILVVAMNDPLDFDALDTLRHVLKLQVEGAVAAPLDIKSALDRYYPVESDMEAMMNQITDGTVDVSVTGTQDMVQDGDATESDAPIIKLVHLIILEAFKNRASDIHLEPMEKRFRVRYRIDGVLHEVDSPPKRLQSAIVSRVKIMASMKIAEKRAPQDGRIQVNIMGRELDLRVSTVPSNHGESVVMRILDKQNLALGLPQLGFFADDQQIFERLLGLSDGILLVTGPTGSGKTTTLYACLGTINRPDRKIITVEDPVEYQLSGINQVQVRADIEFTFSRALRSILRQAPNIIMIGEIRDVETATIATEASLTGHLVFSTLHTNDAPSAITRLLDIGVKPFLVASSLRAVMAQRLVRNICEGCKEEYQPTDRELRLLGAAADQVQQVQLFRGHGCKKCGLSGYKGRKGIFEIFVLNDEIQRMIFETVSSSDLRARARELGMRTLREDGLRKAIAGVTTLEEIFRVTMGDAD
;
A
#
# COMPACT_ATOMS: atom_id res chain seq x y z
N MET A 1 -14.16 3.12 19.85
CA MET A 1 -14.61 3.34 21.26
C MET A 1 -13.42 3.89 22.00
N THR A 2 -13.43 5.15 22.27
CA THR A 2 -12.45 5.75 23.17
C THR A 2 -12.92 5.53 24.60
N SER A 3 -12.03 5.19 25.53
CA SER A 3 -12.35 4.93 26.95
C SER A 3 -12.97 6.18 27.62
N ASN A 4 -12.96 7.31 26.94
CA ASN A 4 -13.43 8.59 27.41
C ASN A 4 -14.95 8.80 27.21
N ASP A 5 -15.55 8.22 26.17
CA ASP A 5 -16.98 8.41 25.87
C ASP A 5 -17.89 7.80 26.94
N ASP A 6 -17.53 6.60 27.46
CA ASP A 6 -18.26 5.97 28.55
C ASP A 6 -18.16 6.78 29.84
N TYR A 7 -17.01 7.40 30.12
CA TYR A 7 -16.83 8.25 31.29
C TYR A 7 -17.64 9.54 31.18
N VAL A 8 -17.63 10.20 30.02
CA VAL A 8 -18.45 11.40 29.77
C VAL A 8 -19.95 11.06 29.93
N LEU A 9 -20.38 9.89 29.44
CA LEU A 9 -21.76 9.44 29.62
C LEU A 9 -22.11 9.24 31.09
N GLU A 10 -21.20 8.71 31.92
CA GLU A 10 -21.39 8.61 33.37
C GLU A 10 -21.46 9.98 34.06
N VAL A 11 -20.65 10.94 33.61
CA VAL A 11 -20.72 12.31 34.11
C VAL A 11 -22.08 12.94 33.83
N MET A 12 -22.60 12.75 32.62
CA MET A 12 -23.93 13.25 32.23
C MET A 12 -25.07 12.57 32.99
N GLN A 13 -24.93 11.28 33.32
CA GLN A 13 -25.89 10.59 34.19
C GLN A 13 -25.85 11.17 35.64
N ARG A 14 -24.66 11.42 36.20
CA ARG A 14 -24.50 12.03 37.53
C ARG A 14 -25.11 13.44 37.61
N ARG A 15 -25.08 14.19 36.52
CA ARG A 15 -25.70 15.51 36.37
C ARG A 15 -27.21 15.46 36.14
N GLY A 16 -27.75 14.28 35.88
CA GLY A 16 -29.18 14.10 35.57
C GLY A 16 -29.61 14.57 34.17
N THR A 17 -28.64 14.86 33.30
CA THR A 17 -28.90 15.26 31.90
C THR A 17 -29.30 14.06 31.05
N VAL A 18 -28.81 12.86 31.42
CA VAL A 18 -29.15 11.59 30.74
C VAL A 18 -29.63 10.60 31.81
N SER A 19 -30.80 9.99 31.58
CA SER A 19 -31.28 8.93 32.46
C SER A 19 -30.53 7.61 32.25
N PRO A 20 -30.44 6.71 33.27
CA PRO A 20 -29.84 5.39 33.12
C PRO A 20 -30.46 4.58 31.96
N GLU A 21 -31.77 4.69 31.76
CA GLU A 21 -32.49 4.00 30.69
C GLU A 21 -32.11 4.52 29.30
N GLN A 22 -31.92 5.83 29.16
CA GLN A 22 -31.46 6.46 27.91
C GLN A 22 -30.03 6.07 27.57
N ALA A 23 -29.16 5.96 28.54
CA ALA A 23 -27.77 5.55 28.36
C ALA A 23 -27.65 4.06 27.95
N GLU A 24 -28.45 3.17 28.57
CA GLU A 24 -28.53 1.76 28.16
C GLU A 24 -29.09 1.59 26.74
N HIS A 25 -30.15 2.36 26.41
CA HIS A 25 -30.73 2.35 25.07
C HIS A 25 -29.73 2.82 24.01
N ALA A 26 -28.96 3.87 24.28
CA ALA A 26 -27.91 4.36 23.38
C ALA A 26 -26.78 3.34 23.18
N ARG A 27 -26.37 2.63 24.23
CA ARG A 27 -25.38 1.56 24.15
C ARG A 27 -25.89 0.35 23.33
N ALA A 28 -27.16 -0.02 23.53
CA ALA A 28 -27.79 -1.11 22.78
C ALA A 28 -27.97 -0.78 21.29
N ALA A 29 -28.36 0.45 20.96
CA ALA A 29 -28.57 0.90 19.59
C ALA A 29 -27.28 0.87 18.73
N ILE A 30 -26.11 1.05 19.33
CA ILE A 30 -24.83 0.94 18.64
C ILE A 30 -24.47 -0.53 18.33
N GLY A 31 -24.85 -1.46 19.22
CA GLY A 31 -24.58 -2.90 19.07
C GLY A 31 -25.39 -3.56 17.94
N GLU A 32 -26.63 -3.13 17.73
CA GLU A 32 -27.57 -3.77 16.80
C GLU A 32 -27.53 -3.20 15.35
N ASN A 33 -27.20 -1.94 15.15
CA ASN A 33 -27.38 -1.27 13.86
C ASN A 33 -26.09 -1.05 13.04
N GLY A 34 -24.92 -1.46 13.49
CA GLY A 34 -23.67 -1.26 12.76
C GLY A 34 -23.32 0.24 12.50
N THR A 35 -23.92 1.15 13.26
CA THR A 35 -23.70 2.59 13.14
C THR A 35 -22.30 2.95 13.64
N THR A 36 -21.50 3.58 12.80
CA THR A 36 -20.20 4.14 13.18
C THR A 36 -20.41 5.44 13.97
N GLY A 37 -20.50 5.33 15.31
CA GLY A 37 -20.65 6.47 16.23
C GLY A 37 -20.58 6.01 17.67
N THR A 38 -20.47 6.94 18.60
CA THR A 38 -20.46 6.70 20.06
C THR A 38 -21.87 6.80 20.65
N ALA A 39 -22.05 6.33 21.89
CA ALA A 39 -23.34 6.47 22.59
C ALA A 39 -23.73 7.95 22.77
N LEU A 40 -22.75 8.83 22.91
CA LEU A 40 -22.97 10.28 22.96
C LEU A 40 -23.41 10.83 21.60
N ASP A 41 -22.79 10.39 20.50
CA ASP A 41 -23.21 10.79 19.15
C ASP A 41 -24.67 10.39 18.87
N TYR A 42 -25.07 9.21 19.31
CA TYR A 42 -26.46 8.76 19.20
C TYR A 42 -27.44 9.63 19.98
N LEU A 43 -27.11 9.97 21.26
CA LEU A 43 -27.96 10.83 22.09
C LEU A 43 -28.09 12.26 21.56
N VAL A 44 -27.04 12.77 20.93
CA VAL A 44 -27.06 14.10 20.29
C VAL A 44 -27.86 14.06 18.98
N GLN A 45 -27.68 13.03 18.15
CA GLN A 45 -28.42 12.89 16.89
C GLN A 45 -29.91 12.68 17.09
N ASP A 46 -30.31 11.97 18.14
CA ASP A 46 -31.72 11.74 18.50
C ASP A 46 -32.35 12.94 19.22
N GLY A 47 -31.56 14.02 19.49
CA GLY A 47 -32.02 15.24 20.14
C GLY A 47 -32.34 15.07 21.62
N ILE A 48 -31.88 13.99 22.26
CA ILE A 48 -32.06 13.72 23.70
C ILE A 48 -31.17 14.64 24.52
N VAL A 49 -29.99 14.99 23.99
CA VAL A 49 -29.01 15.87 24.63
C VAL A 49 -28.55 16.91 23.62
N ALA A 50 -28.42 18.16 24.04
CA ALA A 50 -27.81 19.18 23.19
C ALA A 50 -26.27 19.03 23.18
N GLU A 51 -25.65 19.23 22.03
CA GLU A 51 -24.18 19.17 21.90
C GLU A 51 -23.48 20.15 22.86
N SER A 52 -24.11 21.32 23.12
CA SER A 52 -23.62 22.29 24.11
C SER A 52 -23.53 21.72 25.51
N ASP A 53 -24.49 20.88 25.92
CA ASP A 53 -24.56 20.33 27.27
C ASP A 53 -23.47 19.25 27.48
N VAL A 54 -23.11 18.53 26.41
CA VAL A 54 -21.97 17.58 26.41
C VAL A 54 -20.66 18.36 26.60
N LEU A 55 -20.47 19.43 25.83
CA LEU A 55 -19.26 20.26 25.91
C LEU A 55 -19.14 20.94 27.27
N ASP A 56 -20.24 21.45 27.85
CA ASP A 56 -20.27 22.07 29.16
C ASP A 56 -19.99 21.03 30.26
N ALA A 57 -20.49 19.80 30.12
CA ALA A 57 -20.21 18.74 31.08
C ALA A 57 -18.70 18.38 31.09
N ILE A 58 -18.09 18.27 29.91
CA ILE A 58 -16.64 17.99 29.78
C ILE A 58 -15.82 19.16 30.35
N ALA A 59 -16.17 20.38 29.97
CA ALA A 59 -15.43 21.57 30.42
C ALA A 59 -15.41 21.70 31.94
N GLU A 60 -16.55 21.56 32.62
CA GLU A 60 -16.67 21.70 34.07
C GLU A 60 -16.05 20.54 34.85
N GLU A 61 -16.25 19.28 34.39
CA GLU A 61 -15.71 18.10 35.09
C GLU A 61 -14.17 18.06 35.08
N PHE A 62 -13.57 18.51 33.98
CA PHE A 62 -12.12 18.49 33.83
C PHE A 62 -11.45 19.84 34.03
N GLY A 63 -12.21 20.88 34.39
CA GLY A 63 -11.69 22.25 34.62
C GLY A 63 -11.09 22.87 33.34
N LEU A 64 -11.62 22.52 32.16
CA LEU A 64 -11.14 22.98 30.86
C LEU A 64 -11.91 24.22 30.40
N HIS A 65 -11.24 25.06 29.61
CA HIS A 65 -11.89 26.19 28.98
C HIS A 65 -12.72 25.77 27.77
N LYS A 66 -13.90 26.36 27.61
CA LYS A 66 -14.68 26.23 26.36
C LYS A 66 -14.22 27.30 25.38
N ALA A 67 -13.81 26.90 24.21
CA ALA A 67 -13.38 27.81 23.16
C ALA A 67 -14.55 28.17 22.24
N GLU A 68 -14.90 29.43 22.17
CA GLU A 68 -15.83 29.97 21.19
C GLU A 68 -15.05 30.34 19.91
N LEU A 69 -15.28 29.59 18.83
CA LEU A 69 -14.60 29.82 17.56
C LEU A 69 -15.41 30.68 16.59
N ASN A 70 -16.72 30.81 16.85
CA ASN A 70 -17.63 31.62 16.04
C ASN A 70 -17.52 33.11 16.36
N GLY A 71 -17.08 33.92 15.37
CA GLY A 71 -16.97 35.37 15.52
C GLY A 71 -15.69 35.90 16.17
N VAL A 72 -14.81 35.04 16.64
CA VAL A 72 -13.50 35.40 17.19
C VAL A 72 -12.47 35.50 16.07
N ASP A 73 -11.73 36.61 16.03
CA ASP A 73 -10.61 36.79 15.10
C ASP A 73 -9.31 36.31 15.76
N ILE A 74 -8.78 35.19 15.23
CA ILE A 74 -7.55 34.58 15.71
C ILE A 74 -6.36 35.24 15.02
N SER A 75 -5.43 35.79 15.80
CA SER A 75 -4.30 36.55 15.26
C SER A 75 -3.40 35.70 14.34
N ALA A 76 -2.81 36.32 13.33
CA ALA A 76 -1.92 35.65 12.41
C ALA A 76 -0.69 35.03 13.11
N GLU A 77 -0.23 35.64 14.20
CA GLU A 77 0.90 35.15 15.00
C GLU A 77 0.56 33.81 15.67
N VAL A 78 -0.62 33.70 16.28
CA VAL A 78 -1.08 32.45 16.92
C VAL A 78 -1.30 31.34 15.88
N ARG A 79 -1.88 31.69 14.73
CA ARG A 79 -2.07 30.73 13.63
C ARG A 79 -0.74 30.20 13.06
N ALA A 80 0.28 31.05 12.99
CA ALA A 80 1.60 30.64 12.47
C ALA A 80 2.33 29.63 13.38
N LEU A 81 1.95 29.52 14.65
CA LEU A 81 2.54 28.55 15.59
C LEU A 81 2.15 27.11 15.27
N VAL A 82 0.99 26.89 14.63
CA VAL A 82 0.52 25.54 14.27
C VAL A 82 0.47 25.44 12.74
N PRO A 83 1.32 24.64 12.12
CA PRO A 83 1.26 24.39 10.67
C PRO A 83 -0.11 23.82 10.24
N SER A 84 -0.61 24.25 9.08
CA SER A 84 -1.90 23.84 8.51
C SER A 84 -2.08 22.31 8.48
N GLU A 85 -1.05 21.56 8.10
CA GLU A 85 -1.04 20.09 8.09
C GLU A 85 -1.32 19.49 9.47
N ILE A 86 -0.74 20.08 10.53
CA ILE A 86 -0.89 19.61 11.91
C ILE A 86 -2.28 19.98 12.43
N ALA A 87 -2.71 21.23 12.22
CA ALA A 87 -4.03 21.71 12.61
C ALA A 87 -5.15 20.82 12.03
N ARG A 88 -5.06 20.49 10.73
CA ARG A 88 -6.04 19.64 10.05
C ARG A 88 -5.94 18.15 10.45
N ARG A 89 -4.74 17.64 10.62
CA ARG A 89 -4.51 16.22 10.99
C ARG A 89 -5.11 15.89 12.36
N TYR A 90 -4.86 16.74 13.34
CA TYR A 90 -5.34 16.54 14.72
C TYR A 90 -6.69 17.22 14.97
N ARG A 91 -7.26 17.89 13.95
CA ARG A 91 -8.51 18.65 14.04
C ARG A 91 -8.49 19.62 15.22
N VAL A 92 -7.40 20.39 15.32
CA VAL A 92 -7.19 21.38 16.37
C VAL A 92 -7.09 22.78 15.77
N MET A 93 -7.65 23.76 16.46
CA MET A 93 -7.57 25.16 16.08
C MET A 93 -6.83 25.93 17.17
N PRO A 94 -5.66 26.55 16.91
CA PRO A 94 -5.03 27.40 17.91
C PRO A 94 -5.89 28.63 18.18
N VAL A 95 -6.10 28.94 19.44
CA VAL A 95 -6.99 30.03 19.87
C VAL A 95 -6.21 31.21 20.43
N SER A 96 -5.26 30.93 21.33
CA SER A 96 -4.46 31.97 21.98
C SER A 96 -3.10 31.43 22.40
N ASN A 97 -2.15 32.35 22.61
CA ASN A 97 -0.85 32.03 23.21
C ASN A 97 -0.61 33.03 24.35
N HIS A 98 -0.57 32.52 25.58
CA HIS A 98 -0.30 33.32 26.78
C HIS A 98 0.89 32.73 27.55
N ASP A 99 1.88 33.53 27.81
CA ASP A 99 3.08 33.16 28.58
C ASP A 99 3.81 31.90 28.04
N GLY A 100 3.76 31.68 26.74
CA GLY A 100 4.38 30.51 26.08
C GLY A 100 3.53 29.22 26.10
N ILE A 101 2.29 29.31 26.60
CA ILE A 101 1.31 28.24 26.57
C ILE A 101 0.34 28.47 25.41
N LEU A 102 0.33 27.56 24.46
CA LEU A 102 -0.58 27.57 23.32
C LEU A 102 -1.88 26.86 23.66
N VAL A 103 -2.99 27.57 23.65
CA VAL A 103 -4.32 27.00 23.82
C VAL A 103 -4.86 26.59 22.48
N VAL A 104 -5.22 25.31 22.33
CA VAL A 104 -5.81 24.74 21.12
C VAL A 104 -7.22 24.23 21.37
N ALA A 105 -8.17 24.67 20.56
CA ALA A 105 -9.52 24.13 20.56
C ALA A 105 -9.52 22.76 19.86
N MET A 106 -10.10 21.76 20.52
CA MET A 106 -10.21 20.38 20.02
C MET A 106 -11.51 19.73 20.49
N ASN A 107 -11.96 18.72 19.78
CA ASN A 107 -13.21 18.03 20.10
C ASN A 107 -13.09 17.16 21.37
N ASP A 108 -11.97 16.47 21.51
CA ASP A 108 -11.67 15.64 22.67
C ASP A 108 -10.37 16.12 23.34
N PRO A 109 -10.47 17.02 24.32
CA PRO A 109 -9.29 17.53 25.05
C PRO A 109 -8.73 16.51 26.04
N LEU A 110 -9.35 15.35 26.19
CA LEU A 110 -8.86 14.21 26.97
C LEU A 110 -8.01 13.25 26.14
N ASP A 111 -7.87 13.50 24.86
CA ASP A 111 -6.90 12.81 24.00
C ASP A 111 -5.48 13.33 24.32
N PHE A 112 -4.94 12.82 25.44
CA PHE A 112 -3.60 13.18 25.92
C PHE A 112 -2.52 12.79 24.92
N ASP A 113 -2.73 11.73 24.11
CA ASP A 113 -1.78 11.31 23.10
C ASP A 113 -1.68 12.34 21.96
N ALA A 114 -2.81 12.93 21.57
CA ALA A 114 -2.82 14.04 20.62
C ALA A 114 -2.16 15.29 21.19
N LEU A 115 -2.45 15.65 22.45
CA LEU A 115 -1.84 16.80 23.12
C LEU A 115 -0.33 16.64 23.30
N ASP A 116 0.13 15.47 23.72
CA ASP A 116 1.57 15.19 23.88
C ASP A 116 2.29 15.19 22.54
N THR A 117 1.67 14.66 21.50
CA THR A 117 2.21 14.74 20.15
C THR A 117 2.30 16.18 19.68
N LEU A 118 1.26 17.01 19.92
CA LEU A 118 1.29 18.44 19.58
C LEU A 118 2.41 19.18 20.34
N ARG A 119 2.58 18.94 21.65
CA ARG A 119 3.69 19.49 22.45
C ARG A 119 5.05 19.12 21.87
N HIS A 120 5.21 17.85 21.50
CA HIS A 120 6.47 17.35 20.95
C HIS A 120 6.79 17.93 19.57
N VAL A 121 5.80 18.00 18.69
CA VAL A 121 5.97 18.49 17.31
C VAL A 121 6.15 20.00 17.25
N LEU A 122 5.34 20.73 18.03
CA LEU A 122 5.37 22.19 18.05
C LEU A 122 6.50 22.75 18.94
N LYS A 123 7.04 21.92 19.85
CA LYS A 123 8.00 22.31 20.90
C LYS A 123 7.50 23.47 21.76
N LEU A 124 6.21 23.48 22.02
CA LEU A 124 5.50 24.46 22.86
C LEU A 124 4.71 23.72 23.95
N GLN A 125 4.45 24.42 25.06
CA GLN A 125 3.44 23.95 26.00
C GLN A 125 2.07 24.12 25.33
N VAL A 126 1.27 23.04 25.29
CA VAL A 126 -0.04 23.03 24.67
C VAL A 126 -1.10 22.63 25.68
N GLU A 127 -2.16 23.42 25.78
CA GLU A 127 -3.35 23.13 26.56
C GLU A 127 -4.57 22.97 25.64
N GLY A 128 -5.41 21.95 25.93
CA GLY A 128 -6.63 21.69 25.19
C GLY A 128 -7.79 22.53 25.72
N ALA A 129 -8.58 23.12 24.83
CA ALA A 129 -9.87 23.74 25.12
C ALA A 129 -10.98 22.98 24.35
N VAL A 130 -12.15 22.86 24.96
CA VAL A 130 -13.29 22.14 24.37
C VAL A 130 -13.97 23.01 23.32
N ALA A 131 -14.22 22.47 22.12
CA ALA A 131 -15.03 23.15 21.11
C ALA A 131 -15.85 22.14 20.27
N ALA A 132 -16.95 22.61 19.71
CA ALA A 132 -17.80 21.78 18.85
C ALA A 132 -17.06 21.35 17.56
N PRO A 133 -17.21 20.09 17.11
CA PRO A 133 -16.59 19.59 15.89
C PRO A 133 -16.88 20.43 14.65
N LEU A 134 -18.11 20.94 14.53
CA LEU A 134 -18.53 21.79 13.42
C LEU A 134 -17.84 23.16 13.44
N ASP A 135 -17.67 23.73 14.63
CA ASP A 135 -16.99 25.02 14.80
C ASP A 135 -15.49 24.91 14.51
N ILE A 136 -14.85 23.83 14.98
CA ILE A 136 -13.46 23.54 14.65
C ILE A 136 -13.29 23.40 13.13
N LYS A 137 -14.16 22.64 12.48
CA LYS A 137 -14.10 22.46 11.04
C LYS A 137 -14.28 23.79 10.30
N SER A 138 -15.26 24.58 10.68
CA SER A 138 -15.52 25.89 10.07
C SER A 138 -14.36 26.86 10.28
N ALA A 139 -13.72 26.84 11.45
CA ALA A 139 -12.55 27.65 11.75
C ALA A 139 -11.32 27.17 10.94
N LEU A 140 -11.10 25.85 10.83
CA LEU A 140 -10.03 25.30 10.00
C LEU A 140 -10.20 25.68 8.53
N ASP A 141 -11.42 25.64 7.99
CA ASP A 141 -11.69 26.01 6.59
C ASP A 141 -11.55 27.53 6.38
N ARG A 142 -11.80 28.34 7.39
CA ARG A 142 -11.66 29.81 7.33
C ARG A 142 -10.22 30.29 7.48
N TYR A 143 -9.45 29.74 8.44
CA TYR A 143 -8.15 30.27 8.84
C TYR A 143 -6.96 29.50 8.28
N TYR A 144 -7.15 28.25 7.91
CA TYR A 144 -6.21 27.41 7.18
C TYR A 144 -6.87 26.99 5.86
N PRO A 145 -7.19 27.96 4.96
CA PRO A 145 -7.68 27.58 3.65
C PRO A 145 -6.68 26.58 3.09
N VAL A 146 -7.17 25.51 2.51
CA VAL A 146 -6.35 24.63 1.68
C VAL A 146 -5.94 25.50 0.50
N GLU A 147 -4.82 26.21 0.63
CA GLU A 147 -4.00 26.43 -0.56
C GLU A 147 -3.62 25.02 -0.97
N SER A 148 -4.42 24.47 -1.86
CA SER A 148 -4.16 23.14 -2.36
C SER A 148 -2.74 23.20 -2.94
N ASP A 149 -1.86 22.27 -2.53
CA ASP A 149 -0.60 22.00 -3.26
C ASP A 149 -0.92 21.89 -4.74
N MET A 150 -2.15 21.54 -5.07
CA MET A 150 -2.75 21.53 -6.39
C MET A 150 -2.82 22.93 -7.04
N GLU A 151 -3.15 24.00 -6.30
CA GLU A 151 -3.21 25.37 -6.84
C GLU A 151 -1.81 25.97 -7.02
N ALA A 152 -0.91 25.72 -6.07
CA ALA A 152 0.50 26.09 -6.19
C ALA A 152 1.20 25.31 -7.30
N MET A 153 0.93 24.01 -7.47
CA MET A 153 1.44 23.20 -8.58
C MET A 153 0.82 23.60 -9.92
N MET A 154 -0.46 23.98 -9.95
CA MET A 154 -1.13 24.46 -11.16
C MET A 154 -0.50 25.74 -11.66
N ASN A 155 -0.09 26.63 -10.76
CA ASN A 155 0.68 27.83 -11.09
C ASN A 155 2.09 27.46 -11.63
N GLN A 156 2.78 26.48 -11.04
CA GLN A 156 4.09 26.01 -11.52
C GLN A 156 4.03 25.40 -12.94
N ILE A 157 2.97 24.67 -13.27
CA ILE A 157 2.75 24.13 -14.63
C ILE A 157 2.41 25.27 -15.59
N THR A 158 1.67 26.29 -15.13
CA THR A 158 1.31 27.47 -15.94
C THR A 158 2.52 28.34 -16.22
N ASP A 159 3.44 28.46 -15.27
CA ASP A 159 4.67 29.26 -15.39
C ASP A 159 5.81 28.52 -16.13
N GLY A 160 5.56 27.30 -16.65
CA GLY A 160 6.53 26.51 -17.42
C GLY A 160 7.74 25.99 -16.62
N THR A 161 7.70 26.05 -15.29
CA THR A 161 8.81 25.60 -14.42
C THR A 161 8.88 24.08 -14.28
N VAL A 162 7.81 23.36 -14.67
CA VAL A 162 7.78 21.89 -14.70
C VAL A 162 7.32 21.44 -16.08
N ASP A 163 8.20 20.74 -16.81
CA ASP A 163 7.87 20.16 -18.11
C ASP A 163 7.12 18.83 -17.91
N VAL A 164 5.87 18.79 -18.39
CA VAL A 164 5.02 17.59 -18.43
C VAL A 164 4.51 17.44 -19.85
N SER A 165 5.12 16.55 -20.62
CA SER A 165 4.72 16.26 -21.99
C SER A 165 4.23 14.83 -22.14
N VAL A 166 3.20 14.63 -22.99
CA VAL A 166 2.70 13.31 -23.37
C VAL A 166 3.46 12.86 -24.60
N THR A 167 4.26 11.79 -24.47
CA THR A 167 4.95 11.17 -25.60
C THR A 167 4.00 10.20 -26.30
N GLY A 168 3.71 10.45 -27.58
CA GLY A 168 2.93 9.52 -28.41
C GLY A 168 1.63 10.06 -29.01
N THR A 169 1.28 11.33 -28.78
CA THR A 169 0.09 11.94 -29.38
C THR A 169 0.40 13.04 -30.41
N GLN A 170 1.63 13.08 -30.93
CA GLN A 170 1.96 14.08 -31.98
C GLN A 170 1.18 13.91 -33.28
N ASP A 171 0.64 12.71 -33.56
CA ASP A 171 -0.13 12.45 -34.78
C ASP A 171 -1.66 12.61 -34.65
N MET A 172 -2.19 12.86 -33.43
CA MET A 172 -3.64 13.01 -33.21
C MET A 172 -4.10 14.41 -32.78
N VAL A 173 -3.21 15.37 -32.63
CA VAL A 173 -3.57 16.77 -32.27
C VAL A 173 -3.48 17.68 -33.49
N GLN A 174 -3.81 17.19 -34.70
CA GLN A 174 -4.03 18.03 -35.88
C GLN A 174 -5.51 18.30 -36.21
N ASP A 175 -6.45 17.82 -35.39
CA ASP A 175 -7.84 18.25 -35.52
C ASP A 175 -8.14 19.31 -34.45
N GLY A 176 -8.37 20.51 -34.96
CA GLY A 176 -8.50 21.77 -34.26
C GLY A 176 -9.78 21.96 -33.44
N ASP A 177 -10.06 21.10 -32.44
CA ASP A 177 -11.22 21.22 -31.56
C ASP A 177 -10.92 21.06 -30.05
N ALA A 178 -9.67 21.26 -29.61
CA ALA A 178 -9.42 21.50 -28.19
C ALA A 178 -9.83 22.97 -27.89
N THR A 179 -11.05 23.15 -27.40
CA THR A 179 -11.52 24.46 -26.96
C THR A 179 -10.67 24.96 -25.80
N GLU A 180 -10.43 26.28 -25.70
CA GLU A 180 -9.74 26.91 -24.54
C GLU A 180 -10.32 26.48 -23.18
N SER A 181 -11.54 25.94 -23.17
CA SER A 181 -12.24 25.43 -22.01
C SER A 181 -11.69 24.10 -21.48
N ASP A 182 -10.96 23.31 -22.27
CA ASP A 182 -10.45 21.98 -21.87
C ASP A 182 -9.05 22.05 -21.23
N ALA A 183 -8.33 23.16 -21.42
CA ALA A 183 -7.00 23.37 -20.87
C ALA A 183 -6.89 23.17 -19.34
N PRO A 184 -7.86 23.61 -18.52
CA PRO A 184 -7.82 23.39 -17.07
C PRO A 184 -7.93 21.90 -16.68
N ILE A 185 -8.74 21.12 -17.38
CA ILE A 185 -8.92 19.68 -17.11
C ILE A 185 -7.67 18.88 -17.50
N ILE A 186 -7.05 19.26 -18.62
CA ILE A 186 -5.78 18.65 -19.06
C ILE A 186 -4.71 18.87 -17.99
N LYS A 187 -4.56 20.11 -17.52
CA LYS A 187 -3.60 20.47 -16.47
C LYS A 187 -3.88 19.72 -15.17
N LEU A 188 -5.16 19.60 -14.78
CA LEU A 188 -5.57 18.90 -13.56
C LEU A 188 -5.23 17.40 -13.60
N VAL A 189 -5.46 16.71 -14.72
CA VAL A 189 -5.09 15.29 -14.87
C VAL A 189 -3.57 15.12 -14.83
N HIS A 190 -2.82 16.01 -15.49
CA HIS A 190 -1.36 15.99 -15.42
C HIS A 190 -0.85 16.23 -14.00
N LEU A 191 -1.50 17.12 -13.25
CA LEU A 191 -1.17 17.40 -11.86
C LEU A 191 -1.36 16.18 -10.97
N ILE A 192 -2.50 15.50 -11.09
CA ILE A 192 -2.80 14.25 -10.36
C ILE A 192 -1.70 13.21 -10.61
N ILE A 193 -1.27 13.06 -11.88
CA ILE A 193 -0.22 12.10 -12.24
C ILE A 193 1.14 12.55 -11.70
N LEU A 194 1.47 13.83 -11.81
CA LEU A 194 2.73 14.41 -11.32
C LEU A 194 2.85 14.25 -9.79
N GLU A 195 1.79 14.57 -9.07
CA GLU A 195 1.74 14.46 -7.61
C GLU A 195 1.88 12.98 -7.17
N ALA A 196 1.16 12.07 -7.80
CA ALA A 196 1.29 10.64 -7.56
C ALA A 196 2.74 10.16 -7.79
N PHE A 197 3.38 10.63 -8.88
CA PHE A 197 4.77 10.30 -9.17
C PHE A 197 5.74 10.86 -8.11
N LYS A 198 5.60 12.14 -7.72
CA LYS A 198 6.40 12.77 -6.66
C LYS A 198 6.28 12.02 -5.33
N ASN A 199 5.07 11.55 -5.00
CA ASN A 199 4.79 10.75 -3.82
C ASN A 199 5.16 9.26 -3.98
N ARG A 200 5.73 8.86 -5.13
CA ARG A 200 6.13 7.48 -5.45
C ARG A 200 4.97 6.48 -5.33
N ALA A 201 3.79 6.92 -5.72
CA ALA A 201 2.63 6.04 -5.78
C ALA A 201 2.82 4.95 -6.84
N SER A 202 2.36 3.75 -6.55
CA SER A 202 2.28 2.66 -7.53
C SER A 202 1.00 2.70 -8.35
N ASP A 203 -0.09 3.18 -7.75
CA ASP A 203 -1.40 3.25 -8.40
C ASP A 203 -2.11 4.55 -8.02
N ILE A 204 -2.88 5.10 -8.97
CA ILE A 204 -3.79 6.22 -8.79
C ILE A 204 -5.21 5.68 -8.92
N HIS A 205 -6.04 5.91 -7.93
CA HIS A 205 -7.44 5.51 -7.92
C HIS A 205 -8.33 6.75 -8.02
N LEU A 206 -9.17 6.80 -9.04
CA LEU A 206 -10.20 7.81 -9.22
C LEU A 206 -11.57 7.14 -9.00
N GLU A 207 -12.20 7.45 -7.89
CA GLU A 207 -13.37 6.71 -7.41
C GLU A 207 -14.60 7.61 -7.32
N PRO A 208 -15.61 7.39 -8.17
CA PRO A 208 -16.89 8.10 -8.09
C PRO A 208 -17.70 7.60 -6.89
N MET A 209 -18.03 8.51 -5.97
CA MET A 209 -18.91 8.27 -4.83
C MET A 209 -20.21 9.06 -4.99
N GLU A 210 -21.20 8.77 -4.15
CA GLU A 210 -22.49 9.45 -4.21
C GLU A 210 -22.38 10.97 -4.10
N LYS A 211 -21.61 11.48 -3.13
CA LYS A 211 -21.49 12.91 -2.82
C LYS A 211 -20.20 13.56 -3.27
N ARG A 212 -19.16 12.78 -3.55
CA ARG A 212 -17.82 13.28 -3.88
C ARG A 212 -17.15 12.44 -4.96
N PHE A 213 -16.10 12.98 -5.56
CA PHE A 213 -15.17 12.26 -6.43
C PHE A 213 -13.87 12.07 -5.65
N ARG A 214 -13.56 10.84 -5.25
CA ARG A 214 -12.43 10.53 -4.37
C ARG A 214 -11.20 10.16 -5.18
N VAL A 215 -10.05 10.76 -4.82
CA VAL A 215 -8.73 10.41 -5.37
C VAL A 215 -7.91 9.77 -4.26
N ARG A 216 -7.29 8.63 -4.56
CA ARG A 216 -6.38 7.95 -3.64
C ARG A 216 -5.11 7.52 -4.37
N TYR A 217 -3.98 7.64 -3.69
CA TYR A 217 -2.72 7.11 -4.16
C TYR A 217 -2.33 5.88 -3.34
N ARG A 218 -1.85 4.83 -4.02
CA ARG A 218 -1.26 3.69 -3.34
C ARG A 218 0.23 3.94 -3.18
N ILE A 219 0.68 4.23 -1.97
CA ILE A 219 2.08 4.51 -1.63
C ILE A 219 2.56 3.39 -0.73
N ASP A 220 3.68 2.75 -1.10
CA ASP A 220 4.25 1.62 -0.37
C ASP A 220 3.23 0.51 0.00
N GLY A 221 2.24 0.27 -0.89
CA GLY A 221 1.20 -0.75 -0.75
C GLY A 221 -0.08 -0.30 -0.03
N VAL A 222 -0.08 0.86 0.63
CA VAL A 222 -1.22 1.42 1.38
C VAL A 222 -1.90 2.51 0.57
N LEU A 223 -3.25 2.57 0.62
CA LEU A 223 -4.04 3.62 -0.02
C LEU A 223 -4.15 4.83 0.89
N HIS A 224 -3.75 5.99 0.36
CA HIS A 224 -3.88 7.29 1.01
C HIS A 224 -4.85 8.16 0.22
N GLU A 225 -5.84 8.74 0.89
CA GLU A 225 -6.74 9.71 0.28
C GLU A 225 -6.00 11.05 0.17
N VAL A 226 -6.13 11.69 -0.99
CA VAL A 226 -5.52 12.99 -1.28
C VAL A 226 -6.58 14.01 -1.64
N ASP A 227 -6.18 15.25 -1.83
CA ASP A 227 -7.09 16.30 -2.24
C ASP A 227 -7.84 15.91 -3.52
N SER A 228 -9.15 16.00 -3.44
CA SER A 228 -10.03 15.45 -4.45
C SER A 228 -10.71 16.58 -5.22
N PRO A 229 -10.71 16.53 -6.55
CA PRO A 229 -11.41 17.52 -7.38
C PRO A 229 -12.91 17.56 -7.07
N PRO A 230 -13.56 18.71 -7.30
CA PRO A 230 -15.02 18.82 -7.17
C PRO A 230 -15.75 17.77 -8.02
N LYS A 231 -16.80 17.16 -7.48
CA LYS A 231 -17.58 16.11 -8.17
C LYS A 231 -18.06 16.51 -9.58
N ARG A 232 -18.36 17.79 -9.81
CA ARG A 232 -18.76 18.32 -11.13
C ARG A 232 -17.74 18.09 -12.23
N LEU A 233 -16.44 17.91 -11.88
CA LEU A 233 -15.35 17.68 -12.83
C LEU A 233 -15.12 16.19 -13.12
N GLN A 234 -15.79 15.28 -12.42
CA GLN A 234 -15.60 13.83 -12.54
C GLN A 234 -15.67 13.35 -13.99
N SER A 235 -16.75 13.70 -14.71
CA SER A 235 -16.94 13.24 -16.10
C SER A 235 -15.84 13.75 -17.04
N ALA A 236 -15.42 15.01 -16.88
CA ALA A 236 -14.39 15.62 -17.70
C ALA A 236 -13.01 14.97 -17.44
N ILE A 237 -12.66 14.73 -16.15
CA ILE A 237 -11.42 14.05 -15.77
C ILE A 237 -11.39 12.63 -16.34
N VAL A 238 -12.45 11.84 -16.15
CA VAL A 238 -12.52 10.46 -16.67
C VAL A 238 -12.43 10.46 -18.20
N SER A 239 -13.14 11.35 -18.88
CA SER A 239 -13.07 11.47 -20.35
C SER A 239 -11.66 11.81 -20.80
N ARG A 240 -10.98 12.74 -20.13
CA ARG A 240 -9.61 13.09 -20.46
C ARG A 240 -8.64 11.91 -20.27
N VAL A 241 -8.76 11.16 -19.16
CA VAL A 241 -7.96 9.94 -18.94
C VAL A 241 -8.22 8.92 -20.05
N LYS A 242 -9.47 8.72 -20.47
CA LYS A 242 -9.82 7.80 -21.57
C LYS A 242 -9.20 8.24 -22.90
N ILE A 243 -9.21 9.54 -23.21
CA ILE A 243 -8.54 10.10 -24.41
C ILE A 243 -7.04 9.77 -24.36
N MET A 244 -6.38 10.09 -23.24
CA MET A 244 -4.95 9.85 -23.06
C MET A 244 -4.61 8.36 -23.15
N ALA A 245 -5.52 7.48 -22.73
CA ALA A 245 -5.35 6.03 -22.76
C ALA A 245 -5.82 5.37 -24.07
N SER A 246 -6.22 6.15 -25.09
CA SER A 246 -6.77 5.68 -26.38
C SER A 246 -8.01 4.78 -26.22
N MET A 247 -8.87 5.08 -25.23
CA MET A 247 -10.12 4.37 -24.94
C MET A 247 -11.33 5.05 -25.60
N LYS A 248 -12.41 4.32 -25.76
CA LYS A 248 -13.69 4.85 -26.29
C LYS A 248 -14.41 5.69 -25.24
N ILE A 249 -14.53 7.00 -25.47
CA ILE A 249 -15.18 7.95 -24.54
C ILE A 249 -16.68 7.67 -24.43
N ALA A 250 -17.33 7.35 -25.55
CA ALA A 250 -18.78 7.13 -25.61
C ALA A 250 -19.22 5.83 -24.89
N GLU A 251 -18.36 4.84 -24.78
CA GLU A 251 -18.68 3.59 -24.08
C GLU A 251 -18.43 3.76 -22.57
N LYS A 252 -19.51 3.73 -21.79
CA LYS A 252 -19.49 3.91 -20.32
C LYS A 252 -20.07 2.70 -19.57
N ARG A 253 -20.48 1.64 -20.29
CA ARG A 253 -21.18 0.47 -19.73
C ARG A 253 -20.32 -0.78 -19.68
N ALA A 254 -19.18 -0.77 -20.35
CA ALA A 254 -18.24 -1.89 -20.39
C ALA A 254 -16.88 -1.47 -19.82
N PRO A 255 -16.17 -2.39 -19.13
CA PRO A 255 -14.80 -2.18 -18.75
C PRO A 255 -13.90 -1.91 -19.96
N GLN A 256 -12.89 -1.08 -19.79
CA GLN A 256 -11.90 -0.80 -20.83
C GLN A 256 -10.50 -0.74 -20.20
N ASP A 257 -9.52 -1.20 -20.94
CA ASP A 257 -8.10 -1.13 -20.60
C ASP A 257 -7.34 -0.33 -21.65
N GLY A 258 -6.36 0.45 -21.22
CA GLY A 258 -5.55 1.29 -22.09
C GLY A 258 -4.21 1.62 -21.49
N ARG A 259 -3.43 2.42 -22.21
CA ARG A 259 -2.09 2.85 -21.80
C ARG A 259 -1.91 4.34 -22.03
N ILE A 260 -1.21 4.98 -21.09
CA ILE A 260 -0.79 6.37 -21.19
C ILE A 260 0.73 6.41 -21.10
N GLN A 261 1.39 7.06 -22.04
CA GLN A 261 2.81 7.36 -21.98
C GLN A 261 2.99 8.84 -21.71
N VAL A 262 3.65 9.19 -20.62
CA VAL A 262 3.95 10.58 -20.25
C VAL A 262 5.42 10.74 -19.92
N ASN A 263 5.97 11.91 -20.25
CA ASN A 263 7.29 12.32 -19.78
C ASN A 263 7.09 13.29 -18.60
N ILE A 264 7.60 12.93 -17.44
CA ILE A 264 7.52 13.76 -16.23
C ILE A 264 8.94 13.99 -15.71
N MET A 265 9.37 15.24 -15.64
CA MET A 265 10.69 15.62 -15.15
C MET A 265 11.83 14.86 -15.85
N GLY A 266 11.72 14.66 -17.18
CA GLY A 266 12.71 13.93 -17.99
C GLY A 266 12.68 12.41 -17.85
N ARG A 267 11.65 11.85 -17.22
CA ARG A 267 11.44 10.40 -17.08
C ARG A 267 10.23 9.94 -17.87
N GLU A 268 10.41 8.91 -18.68
CA GLU A 268 9.29 8.25 -19.33
C GLU A 268 8.57 7.33 -18.34
N LEU A 269 7.30 7.62 -18.12
CA LEU A 269 6.38 6.77 -17.36
C LEU A 269 5.37 6.11 -18.30
N ASP A 270 5.13 4.85 -18.06
CA ASP A 270 4.05 4.08 -18.71
C ASP A 270 2.96 3.85 -17.66
N LEU A 271 1.74 4.32 -17.92
CA LEU A 271 0.60 4.09 -17.03
C LEU A 271 -0.35 3.09 -17.68
N ARG A 272 -0.61 1.98 -17.01
CA ARG A 272 -1.70 1.06 -17.38
C ARG A 272 -2.98 1.56 -16.73
N VAL A 273 -3.98 1.82 -17.57
CA VAL A 273 -5.26 2.39 -17.15
C VAL A 273 -6.35 1.35 -17.32
N SER A 274 -7.13 1.15 -16.28
CA SER A 274 -8.34 0.32 -16.32
C SER A 274 -9.54 1.13 -15.86
N THR A 275 -10.65 1.04 -16.60
CA THR A 275 -11.92 1.69 -16.24
C THR A 275 -13.00 0.65 -16.06
N VAL A 276 -13.79 0.80 -15.00
CA VAL A 276 -14.92 -0.09 -14.69
C VAL A 276 -16.17 0.74 -14.39
N PRO A 277 -17.31 0.43 -15.03
CA PRO A 277 -18.57 1.06 -14.68
C PRO A 277 -18.96 0.82 -13.23
N SER A 278 -19.36 1.86 -12.51
CA SER A 278 -19.91 1.77 -11.17
C SER A 278 -21.19 2.59 -11.03
N ASN A 279 -21.91 2.46 -9.90
CA ASN A 279 -23.20 3.11 -9.69
C ASN A 279 -23.17 4.65 -9.82
N HIS A 280 -22.04 5.27 -9.49
CA HIS A 280 -21.89 6.73 -9.49
C HIS A 280 -21.01 7.27 -10.63
N GLY A 281 -20.65 6.42 -11.60
CA GLY A 281 -19.81 6.73 -12.75
C GLY A 281 -18.74 5.67 -12.97
N GLU A 282 -17.79 5.94 -13.87
CA GLU A 282 -16.68 5.00 -14.13
C GLU A 282 -15.58 5.17 -13.07
N SER A 283 -15.24 4.10 -12.38
CA SER A 283 -14.03 4.01 -11.54
C SER A 283 -12.82 3.80 -12.42
N VAL A 284 -11.74 4.53 -12.16
CA VAL A 284 -10.51 4.45 -12.94
C VAL A 284 -9.35 4.12 -12.02
N VAL A 285 -8.52 3.17 -12.44
CA VAL A 285 -7.24 2.87 -11.80
C VAL A 285 -6.13 3.04 -12.83
N MET A 286 -5.10 3.80 -12.46
CA MET A 286 -3.91 3.99 -13.28
C MET A 286 -2.70 3.45 -12.51
N ARG A 287 -2.08 2.36 -13.00
CA ARG A 287 -0.85 1.81 -12.45
C ARG A 287 0.35 2.49 -13.08
N ILE A 288 1.21 3.05 -12.26
CA ILE A 288 2.43 3.75 -12.69
C ILE A 288 3.57 2.74 -12.83
N LEU A 289 4.15 2.65 -14.02
CA LEU A 289 5.32 1.84 -14.32
C LEU A 289 6.50 2.77 -14.60
N ASP A 290 7.44 2.85 -13.67
CA ASP A 290 8.67 3.63 -13.81
C ASP A 290 9.79 2.73 -14.33
N LYS A 291 10.17 2.92 -15.59
CA LYS A 291 11.21 2.12 -16.26
C LYS A 291 12.60 2.25 -15.63
N GLN A 292 12.89 3.34 -14.92
CA GLN A 292 14.22 3.59 -14.34
C GLN A 292 14.45 2.91 -12.99
N ASN A 293 13.39 2.61 -12.24
CA ASN A 293 13.50 1.94 -10.94
C ASN A 293 13.66 0.41 -11.02
N LEU A 294 13.92 -0.13 -12.20
CA LEU A 294 13.75 -1.55 -12.51
C LEU A 294 15.05 -2.36 -12.49
N ALA A 295 16.21 -1.72 -12.39
CA ALA A 295 17.50 -2.39 -12.32
C ALA A 295 17.92 -2.71 -10.87
N LEU A 296 16.99 -3.26 -10.07
CA LEU A 296 17.32 -3.74 -8.73
C LEU A 296 18.10 -5.04 -8.86
N GLY A 297 19.32 -5.08 -8.30
CA GLY A 297 20.06 -6.32 -8.09
C GLY A 297 19.54 -7.08 -6.86
N LEU A 298 19.96 -8.33 -6.68
CA LEU A 298 19.57 -9.17 -5.53
C LEU A 298 19.79 -8.49 -4.16
N PRO A 299 20.91 -7.76 -3.91
CA PRO A 299 21.13 -7.12 -2.61
C PRO A 299 20.05 -6.07 -2.25
N GLN A 300 19.50 -5.37 -3.26
CA GLN A 300 18.49 -4.33 -3.04
C GLN A 300 17.12 -4.92 -2.71
N LEU A 301 16.85 -6.17 -3.04
CA LEU A 301 15.59 -6.86 -2.72
C LEU A 301 15.38 -7.07 -1.22
N GLY A 302 16.47 -7.09 -0.44
CA GLY A 302 16.43 -7.21 1.02
C GLY A 302 16.84 -8.58 1.56
N PHE A 303 17.54 -9.40 0.78
CA PHE A 303 18.15 -10.63 1.29
C PHE A 303 19.22 -10.30 2.34
N PHE A 304 19.30 -11.11 3.39
CA PHE A 304 20.50 -11.19 4.20
C PHE A 304 21.57 -12.00 3.47
N ALA A 305 22.83 -11.85 3.87
CA ALA A 305 23.95 -12.45 3.16
C ALA A 305 23.89 -14.00 3.08
N ASP A 306 23.38 -14.64 4.13
CA ASP A 306 23.18 -16.09 4.19
C ASP A 306 22.09 -16.56 3.21
N ASP A 307 20.95 -15.88 3.16
CA ASP A 307 19.86 -16.17 2.25
C ASP A 307 20.24 -15.88 0.78
N GLN A 308 20.98 -14.78 0.57
CA GLN A 308 21.50 -14.44 -0.74
C GLN A 308 22.43 -15.53 -1.28
N GLN A 309 23.36 -16.05 -0.46
CA GLN A 309 24.26 -17.14 -0.85
C GLN A 309 23.50 -18.42 -1.24
N ILE A 310 22.43 -18.76 -0.49
CA ILE A 310 21.57 -19.91 -0.85
C ILE A 310 20.94 -19.64 -2.21
N PHE A 311 20.39 -18.46 -2.41
CA PHE A 311 19.68 -18.13 -3.62
C PHE A 311 20.60 -18.03 -4.85
N GLU A 312 21.80 -17.45 -4.71
CA GLU A 312 22.80 -17.41 -5.78
C GLU A 312 23.27 -18.81 -6.23
N ARG A 313 23.40 -19.75 -5.28
CA ARG A 313 23.68 -21.17 -5.63
C ARG A 313 22.55 -21.79 -6.47
N LEU A 314 21.29 -21.48 -6.14
CA LEU A 314 20.13 -21.95 -6.91
C LEU A 314 20.11 -21.35 -8.31
N LEU A 315 20.48 -20.08 -8.47
CA LEU A 315 20.60 -19.42 -9.78
C LEU A 315 21.73 -19.99 -10.64
N GLY A 316 22.70 -20.65 -10.03
CA GLY A 316 23.81 -21.33 -10.70
C GLY A 316 23.50 -22.72 -11.22
N LEU A 317 22.31 -23.27 -10.95
CA LEU A 317 21.90 -24.60 -11.42
C LEU A 317 21.79 -24.66 -12.95
N SER A 318 22.05 -25.84 -13.51
CA SER A 318 21.92 -26.08 -14.96
C SER A 318 20.48 -26.36 -15.38
N ASP A 319 19.67 -26.92 -14.47
CA ASP A 319 18.32 -27.43 -14.74
C ASP A 319 17.46 -27.39 -13.47
N GLY A 320 16.17 -27.56 -13.67
CA GLY A 320 15.22 -27.62 -12.59
C GLY A 320 14.29 -26.42 -12.57
N ILE A 321 13.31 -26.45 -11.66
CA ILE A 321 12.32 -25.38 -11.49
C ILE A 321 12.62 -24.61 -10.20
N LEU A 322 12.64 -23.30 -10.31
CA LEU A 322 12.68 -22.35 -9.19
C LEU A 322 11.37 -21.57 -9.17
N LEU A 323 10.60 -21.69 -8.09
CA LEU A 323 9.33 -21.02 -7.95
C LEU A 323 9.42 -19.86 -6.97
N VAL A 324 8.78 -18.74 -7.33
CA VAL A 324 8.54 -17.63 -6.40
C VAL A 324 7.04 -17.54 -6.14
N THR A 325 6.63 -17.59 -4.88
CA THR A 325 5.22 -17.55 -4.50
C THR A 325 4.88 -16.39 -3.57
N GLY A 326 3.60 -16.08 -3.49
CA GLY A 326 3.07 -14.99 -2.66
C GLY A 326 1.86 -14.32 -3.29
N PRO A 327 1.14 -13.46 -2.58
CA PRO A 327 -0.01 -12.74 -3.10
C PRO A 327 0.38 -11.73 -4.19
N THR A 328 -0.64 -11.16 -4.83
CA THR A 328 -0.45 -10.04 -5.75
C THR A 328 0.20 -8.87 -5.02
N GLY A 329 1.20 -8.24 -5.65
CA GLY A 329 1.94 -7.13 -5.05
C GLY A 329 3.04 -7.52 -4.08
N SER A 330 3.36 -8.81 -3.90
CA SER A 330 4.49 -9.25 -3.05
C SER A 330 5.87 -9.06 -3.68
N GLY A 331 5.96 -8.56 -4.91
CA GLY A 331 7.22 -8.28 -5.60
C GLY A 331 7.81 -9.44 -6.40
N LYS A 332 7.05 -10.52 -6.68
CA LYS A 332 7.49 -11.71 -7.41
C LYS A 332 8.18 -11.38 -8.74
N THR A 333 7.53 -10.58 -9.59
CA THR A 333 8.06 -10.20 -10.90
C THR A 333 9.37 -9.42 -10.76
N THR A 334 9.46 -8.49 -9.81
CA THR A 334 10.69 -7.73 -9.53
C THR A 334 11.84 -8.65 -9.15
N THR A 335 11.56 -9.64 -8.30
CA THR A 335 12.57 -10.64 -7.88
C THR A 335 12.98 -11.52 -9.05
N LEU A 336 12.04 -12.05 -9.85
CA LEU A 336 12.37 -12.83 -11.04
C LEU A 336 13.19 -12.03 -12.05
N TYR A 337 12.86 -10.77 -12.27
CA TYR A 337 13.61 -9.92 -13.20
C TYR A 337 15.03 -9.62 -12.66
N ALA A 338 15.20 -9.42 -11.34
CA ALA A 338 16.51 -9.30 -10.72
C ALA A 338 17.34 -10.59 -10.87
N CYS A 339 16.71 -11.76 -10.73
CA CYS A 339 17.34 -13.06 -10.99
C CYS A 339 17.80 -13.17 -12.44
N LEU A 340 16.89 -12.90 -13.38
CA LEU A 340 17.22 -12.96 -14.81
C LEU A 340 18.33 -11.98 -15.17
N GLY A 341 18.32 -10.76 -14.62
CA GLY A 341 19.39 -9.76 -14.80
C GLY A 341 20.75 -10.25 -14.29
N THR A 342 20.75 -10.98 -13.15
CA THR A 342 21.98 -11.52 -12.56
C THR A 342 22.61 -12.66 -13.42
N ILE A 343 21.77 -13.50 -14.04
CA ILE A 343 22.22 -14.66 -14.83
C ILE A 343 22.27 -14.40 -16.33
N ASN A 344 21.88 -13.18 -16.76
CA ASN A 344 21.90 -12.76 -18.15
C ASN A 344 23.34 -12.56 -18.63
N ARG A 345 23.82 -13.49 -19.45
CA ARG A 345 25.16 -13.50 -20.03
C ARG A 345 25.08 -13.78 -21.52
N PRO A 346 26.05 -13.32 -22.32
CA PRO A 346 26.06 -13.55 -23.77
C PRO A 346 26.05 -15.02 -24.21
N ASP A 347 26.51 -15.90 -23.34
CA ASP A 347 26.60 -17.36 -23.59
C ASP A 347 25.30 -18.11 -23.22
N ARG A 348 24.28 -17.41 -22.68
CA ARG A 348 23.02 -18.00 -22.23
C ARG A 348 21.81 -17.35 -22.92
N LYS A 349 20.98 -18.15 -23.52
CA LYS A 349 19.73 -17.70 -24.13
C LYS A 349 18.60 -17.77 -23.11
N ILE A 350 18.04 -16.60 -22.77
CA ILE A 350 16.93 -16.45 -21.85
C ILE A 350 15.68 -16.08 -22.64
N ILE A 351 14.60 -16.82 -22.44
CA ILE A 351 13.29 -16.51 -23.03
C ILE A 351 12.24 -16.48 -21.92
N THR A 352 11.40 -15.45 -21.93
CA THR A 352 10.27 -15.35 -21.01
C THR A 352 8.94 -15.46 -21.73
N VAL A 353 7.89 -15.88 -21.01
CA VAL A 353 6.49 -15.77 -21.44
C VAL A 353 5.69 -15.16 -20.31
N GLU A 354 4.97 -14.06 -20.59
CA GLU A 354 4.40 -13.18 -19.59
C GLU A 354 3.01 -12.66 -19.98
N ASP A 355 2.18 -12.32 -19.00
CA ASP A 355 0.83 -11.78 -19.19
C ASP A 355 0.53 -10.59 -18.26
N PRO A 356 0.85 -9.38 -18.69
CA PRO A 356 1.70 -9.00 -19.82
C PRO A 356 3.19 -8.85 -19.41
N VAL A 357 4.05 -8.53 -20.39
CA VAL A 357 5.42 -8.07 -20.10
C VAL A 357 5.36 -6.76 -19.31
N GLU A 358 5.97 -6.71 -18.11
CA GLU A 358 5.92 -5.51 -17.26
C GLU A 358 6.81 -4.41 -17.83
N TYR A 359 8.05 -4.76 -18.19
CA TYR A 359 9.00 -3.88 -18.87
C TYR A 359 10.07 -4.67 -19.63
N GLN A 360 10.72 -4.03 -20.57
CA GLN A 360 11.71 -4.67 -21.41
C GLN A 360 13.04 -4.86 -20.67
N LEU A 361 13.57 -6.07 -20.75
CA LEU A 361 14.90 -6.44 -20.25
C LEU A 361 15.86 -6.56 -21.44
N SER A 362 16.96 -5.81 -21.40
CA SER A 362 17.99 -5.90 -22.43
C SER A 362 18.63 -7.29 -22.43
N GLY A 363 18.80 -7.88 -23.61
CA GLY A 363 19.44 -9.20 -23.78
C GLY A 363 18.53 -10.39 -23.48
N ILE A 364 17.23 -10.19 -23.24
CA ILE A 364 16.24 -11.23 -22.93
C ILE A 364 15.13 -11.20 -23.98
N ASN A 365 14.75 -12.35 -24.53
CA ASN A 365 13.62 -12.48 -25.44
C ASN A 365 12.33 -12.62 -24.62
N GLN A 366 11.53 -11.56 -24.54
CA GLN A 366 10.28 -11.54 -23.80
C GLN A 366 9.09 -11.74 -24.75
N VAL A 367 8.29 -12.76 -24.47
CA VAL A 367 7.10 -13.14 -25.23
C VAL A 367 5.86 -12.79 -24.43
N GLN A 368 4.95 -12.03 -24.99
CA GLN A 368 3.69 -11.67 -24.35
C GLN A 368 2.56 -12.57 -24.81
N VAL A 369 1.78 -13.10 -23.86
CA VAL A 369 0.52 -13.80 -24.08
C VAL A 369 -0.48 -12.87 -24.76
N ARG A 370 -1.28 -13.42 -25.70
CA ARG A 370 -2.34 -12.70 -26.41
C ARG A 370 -3.59 -13.58 -26.49
N ALA A 371 -4.55 -13.27 -25.63
CA ALA A 371 -5.80 -14.02 -25.58
C ALA A 371 -6.67 -13.86 -26.85
N ASP A 372 -6.59 -12.70 -27.51
CA ASP A 372 -7.31 -12.37 -28.74
C ASP A 372 -7.00 -13.31 -29.92
N ILE A 373 -5.80 -13.92 -29.94
CA ILE A 373 -5.36 -14.89 -30.96
C ILE A 373 -5.07 -16.27 -30.36
N GLU A 374 -5.59 -16.56 -29.18
CA GLU A 374 -5.37 -17.81 -28.45
C GLU A 374 -3.88 -18.16 -28.23
N PHE A 375 -3.02 -17.16 -28.16
CA PHE A 375 -1.61 -17.34 -27.86
C PHE A 375 -1.42 -17.38 -26.32
N THR A 376 -1.61 -18.59 -25.76
CA THR A 376 -1.59 -18.89 -24.32
C THR A 376 -0.18 -19.20 -23.81
N PHE A 377 0.00 -19.31 -22.47
CA PHE A 377 1.25 -19.75 -21.85
C PHE A 377 1.71 -21.10 -22.38
N SER A 378 0.84 -22.11 -22.44
CA SER A 378 1.18 -23.45 -22.91
C SER A 378 1.60 -23.45 -24.38
N ARG A 379 0.88 -22.71 -25.25
CA ARG A 379 1.21 -22.62 -26.69
C ARG A 379 2.55 -21.88 -26.90
N ALA A 380 2.80 -20.81 -26.19
CA ALA A 380 4.06 -20.09 -26.23
C ALA A 380 5.22 -20.96 -25.76
N LEU A 381 5.06 -21.67 -24.63
CA LEU A 381 6.10 -22.51 -24.04
C LEU A 381 6.52 -23.67 -24.98
N ARG A 382 5.56 -24.36 -25.62
CA ARG A 382 5.87 -25.37 -26.66
C ARG A 382 6.71 -24.81 -27.80
N SER A 383 6.51 -23.55 -28.16
CA SER A 383 7.27 -22.90 -29.23
C SER A 383 8.66 -22.45 -28.74
N ILE A 384 8.75 -21.99 -27.49
CA ILE A 384 9.99 -21.56 -26.83
C ILE A 384 10.98 -22.73 -26.76
N LEU A 385 10.54 -23.93 -26.43
CA LEU A 385 11.38 -25.14 -26.37
C LEU A 385 12.09 -25.45 -27.69
N ARG A 386 11.54 -25.03 -28.84
CA ARG A 386 12.19 -25.17 -30.16
C ARG A 386 13.15 -24.03 -30.51
N GLN A 387 13.34 -23.06 -29.59
CA GLN A 387 14.24 -21.93 -29.77
C GLN A 387 15.60 -22.11 -29.08
N ALA A 388 15.90 -23.34 -28.62
CA ALA A 388 17.11 -23.69 -27.87
C ALA A 388 17.41 -22.71 -26.70
N PRO A 389 16.49 -22.45 -25.77
CA PRO A 389 16.77 -21.63 -24.59
C PRO A 389 17.66 -22.39 -23.61
N ASN A 390 18.46 -21.69 -22.81
CA ASN A 390 19.10 -22.25 -21.62
C ASN A 390 18.22 -22.03 -20.40
N ILE A 391 17.55 -20.87 -20.36
CA ILE A 391 16.74 -20.40 -19.23
C ILE A 391 15.36 -19.97 -19.74
N ILE A 392 14.33 -20.42 -19.06
CA ILE A 392 12.94 -20.11 -19.38
C ILE A 392 12.31 -19.45 -18.16
N MET A 393 11.60 -18.33 -18.34
CA MET A 393 10.76 -17.77 -17.29
C MET A 393 9.30 -17.78 -17.76
N ILE A 394 8.43 -18.36 -16.93
CA ILE A 394 6.99 -18.39 -17.13
C ILE A 394 6.38 -17.47 -16.09
N GLY A 395 5.65 -16.44 -16.53
CA GLY A 395 5.09 -15.42 -15.62
C GLY A 395 4.35 -16.05 -14.45
N GLU A 396 3.49 -17.03 -14.73
CA GLU A 396 2.81 -17.84 -13.70
C GLU A 396 2.33 -19.18 -14.26
N ILE A 397 2.14 -20.15 -13.36
CA ILE A 397 1.52 -21.44 -13.65
C ILE A 397 0.11 -21.46 -13.08
N ARG A 398 -0.91 -21.56 -13.97
CA ARG A 398 -2.33 -21.59 -13.57
C ARG A 398 -3.02 -22.92 -13.86
N ASP A 399 -2.50 -23.68 -14.82
CA ASP A 399 -3.13 -24.87 -15.36
C ASP A 399 -2.14 -26.05 -15.47
N VAL A 400 -2.70 -27.27 -15.56
CA VAL A 400 -1.94 -28.51 -15.62
C VAL A 400 -1.07 -28.60 -16.88
N GLU A 401 -1.53 -28.05 -18.01
CA GLU A 401 -0.81 -28.11 -19.27
C GLU A 401 0.50 -27.32 -19.21
N THR A 402 0.43 -26.08 -18.75
CA THR A 402 1.59 -25.20 -18.53
C THR A 402 2.55 -25.81 -17.51
N ALA A 403 2.01 -26.35 -16.38
CA ALA A 403 2.81 -26.98 -15.34
C ALA A 403 3.56 -28.22 -15.87
N THR A 404 2.90 -29.07 -16.68
CA THR A 404 3.50 -30.28 -17.24
C THR A 404 4.62 -29.93 -18.20
N ILE A 405 4.41 -28.98 -19.12
CA ILE A 405 5.44 -28.56 -20.08
C ILE A 405 6.65 -27.93 -19.35
N ALA A 406 6.40 -27.13 -18.33
CA ALA A 406 7.47 -26.53 -17.49
C ALA A 406 8.31 -27.63 -16.82
N THR A 407 7.65 -28.66 -16.28
CA THR A 407 8.31 -29.79 -15.62
C THR A 407 9.14 -30.59 -16.63
N GLU A 408 8.57 -30.93 -17.80
CA GLU A 408 9.30 -31.63 -18.88
C GLU A 408 10.50 -30.82 -19.36
N ALA A 409 10.35 -29.49 -19.52
CA ALA A 409 11.44 -28.60 -19.88
C ALA A 409 12.59 -28.69 -18.87
N SER A 410 12.28 -28.66 -17.59
CA SER A 410 13.29 -28.72 -16.52
C SER A 410 14.02 -30.08 -16.50
N LEU A 411 13.31 -31.17 -16.74
CA LEU A 411 13.89 -32.54 -16.82
C LEU A 411 14.75 -32.76 -18.08
N THR A 412 14.55 -31.93 -19.11
CA THR A 412 15.35 -31.96 -20.34
C THR A 412 16.52 -30.98 -20.34
N GLY A 413 16.90 -30.43 -19.19
CA GLY A 413 18.12 -29.64 -19.01
C GLY A 413 17.93 -28.12 -19.09
N HIS A 414 16.71 -27.63 -18.89
CA HIS A 414 16.44 -26.18 -18.82
C HIS A 414 16.27 -25.71 -17.38
N LEU A 415 16.81 -24.55 -17.05
CA LEU A 415 16.50 -23.86 -15.81
C LEU A 415 15.20 -23.05 -16.01
N VAL A 416 14.17 -23.37 -15.22
CA VAL A 416 12.84 -22.79 -15.36
C VAL A 416 12.50 -21.95 -14.13
N PHE A 417 12.11 -20.70 -14.34
CA PHE A 417 11.56 -19.82 -13.32
C PHE A 417 10.07 -19.66 -13.52
N SER A 418 9.31 -19.67 -12.43
CA SER A 418 7.88 -19.33 -12.51
C SER A 418 7.33 -18.79 -11.19
N THR A 419 6.05 -18.40 -11.21
CA THR A 419 5.35 -17.99 -10.01
C THR A 419 4.10 -18.81 -9.74
N LEU A 420 3.74 -18.88 -8.47
CA LEU A 420 2.46 -19.39 -7.96
C LEU A 420 1.82 -18.36 -7.02
N HIS A 421 0.58 -18.60 -6.64
CA HIS A 421 -0.16 -17.82 -5.66
C HIS A 421 -0.46 -18.68 -4.43
N THR A 422 0.54 -18.93 -3.58
CA THR A 422 0.38 -19.58 -2.27
C THR A 422 0.93 -18.66 -1.18
N ASN A 423 0.51 -18.86 0.06
CA ASN A 423 0.89 -18.01 1.17
C ASN A 423 2.29 -18.30 1.71
N ASP A 424 2.75 -19.52 1.60
CA ASP A 424 4.03 -20.04 2.05
C ASP A 424 4.67 -20.94 0.99
N ALA A 425 5.93 -21.28 1.19
CA ALA A 425 6.69 -22.06 0.21
C ALA A 425 6.29 -23.54 0.16
N PRO A 426 6.09 -24.27 1.28
CA PRO A 426 5.63 -25.67 1.24
C PRO A 426 4.27 -25.86 0.56
N SER A 427 3.34 -24.92 0.73
CA SER A 427 2.01 -24.98 0.10
C SER A 427 2.06 -24.91 -1.43
N ALA A 428 3.15 -24.42 -2.01
CA ALA A 428 3.33 -24.43 -3.46
C ALA A 428 3.39 -25.85 -4.03
N ILE A 429 3.92 -26.80 -3.26
CA ILE A 429 3.95 -28.22 -3.64
C ILE A 429 2.53 -28.76 -3.73
N THR A 430 1.74 -28.60 -2.67
CA THR A 430 0.34 -28.99 -2.66
C THR A 430 -0.42 -28.36 -3.82
N ARG A 431 -0.17 -27.08 -4.09
CA ARG A 431 -0.81 -26.37 -5.21
C ARG A 431 -0.49 -26.99 -6.57
N LEU A 432 0.77 -27.43 -6.81
CA LEU A 432 1.12 -28.14 -8.04
C LEU A 432 0.42 -29.50 -8.15
N LEU A 433 0.32 -30.22 -7.04
CA LEU A 433 -0.41 -31.50 -6.99
C LEU A 433 -1.91 -31.30 -7.26
N ASP A 434 -2.52 -30.27 -6.67
CA ASP A 434 -3.93 -29.89 -6.86
C ASP A 434 -4.24 -29.48 -8.32
N ILE A 435 -3.29 -28.81 -8.97
CA ILE A 435 -3.40 -28.50 -10.41
C ILE A 435 -3.41 -29.79 -11.25
N GLY A 436 -2.89 -30.91 -10.73
CA GLY A 436 -2.86 -32.21 -11.39
C GLY A 436 -1.47 -32.65 -11.86
N VAL A 437 -0.40 -31.98 -11.42
CA VAL A 437 0.98 -32.45 -11.69
C VAL A 437 1.25 -33.69 -10.84
N LYS A 438 1.81 -34.72 -11.48
CA LYS A 438 2.11 -35.98 -10.78
C LYS A 438 3.20 -35.79 -9.73
N PRO A 439 3.10 -36.40 -8.51
CA PRO A 439 4.06 -36.21 -7.42
C PRO A 439 5.52 -36.45 -7.81
N PHE A 440 5.77 -37.53 -8.58
CA PHE A 440 7.12 -37.86 -9.01
C PHE A 440 7.75 -36.80 -9.96
N LEU A 441 6.92 -36.10 -10.74
CA LEU A 441 7.38 -35.01 -11.61
C LEU A 441 7.73 -33.80 -10.78
N VAL A 442 6.92 -33.44 -9.77
CA VAL A 442 7.21 -32.34 -8.84
C VAL A 442 8.51 -32.63 -8.09
N ALA A 443 8.63 -33.81 -7.50
CA ALA A 443 9.80 -34.21 -6.74
C ALA A 443 11.10 -34.17 -7.57
N SER A 444 11.06 -34.58 -8.82
CA SER A 444 12.24 -34.65 -9.68
C SER A 444 12.64 -33.32 -10.31
N SER A 445 11.67 -32.44 -10.59
CA SER A 445 11.92 -31.18 -11.31
C SER A 445 12.13 -29.97 -10.41
N LEU A 446 11.46 -29.91 -9.26
CA LEU A 446 11.50 -28.75 -8.39
C LEU A 446 12.81 -28.72 -7.57
N ARG A 447 13.50 -27.60 -7.57
CA ARG A 447 14.75 -27.39 -6.81
C ARG A 447 14.52 -26.54 -5.57
N ALA A 448 13.73 -25.47 -5.70
CA ALA A 448 13.37 -24.63 -4.57
C ALA A 448 12.06 -23.87 -4.81
N VAL A 449 11.44 -23.51 -3.71
CA VAL A 449 10.33 -22.55 -3.67
C VAL A 449 10.70 -21.41 -2.73
N MET A 450 10.47 -20.18 -3.15
CA MET A 450 10.66 -19.02 -2.31
C MET A 450 9.32 -18.28 -2.14
N ALA A 451 8.78 -18.28 -0.92
CA ALA A 451 7.67 -17.40 -0.62
C ALA A 451 8.18 -16.00 -0.28
N GLN A 452 7.43 -14.98 -0.67
CA GLN A 452 7.82 -13.58 -0.56
C GLN A 452 6.65 -12.70 -0.15
N ARG A 453 6.94 -11.74 0.77
CA ARG A 453 6.10 -10.59 1.11
C ARG A 453 6.94 -9.32 1.05
N LEU A 454 6.29 -8.17 0.97
CA LEU A 454 6.94 -6.86 1.09
C LEU A 454 6.58 -6.22 2.42
N VAL A 455 7.60 -5.76 3.15
CA VAL A 455 7.48 -4.92 4.35
C VAL A 455 7.94 -3.51 4.04
N ARG A 456 7.32 -2.51 4.67
CA ARG A 456 7.74 -1.12 4.56
C ARG A 456 9.01 -0.89 5.38
N ASN A 457 9.96 -0.15 4.82
CA ASN A 457 11.17 0.24 5.53
C ASN A 457 10.89 1.41 6.47
N ILE A 458 11.49 1.40 7.64
CA ILE A 458 11.50 2.57 8.52
C ILE A 458 12.16 3.74 7.79
N CYS A 459 11.59 4.92 7.89
CA CYS A 459 12.15 6.12 7.26
C CYS A 459 13.40 6.57 8.01
N GLU A 460 14.55 6.58 7.34
CA GLU A 460 15.84 7.02 7.93
C GLU A 460 15.81 8.46 8.45
N GLY A 461 14.90 9.30 7.93
CA GLY A 461 14.79 10.71 8.35
C GLY A 461 14.07 10.92 9.68
N CYS A 462 13.40 9.89 10.21
CA CYS A 462 12.64 9.97 11.45
C CYS A 462 12.68 8.67 12.26
N LYS A 463 13.70 7.86 12.03
CA LYS A 463 13.95 6.63 12.77
C LYS A 463 14.33 6.95 14.20
N GLU A 464 13.67 6.31 15.15
CA GLU A 464 13.93 6.43 16.58
C GLU A 464 13.90 5.05 17.24
N GLU A 465 14.53 4.94 18.38
CA GLU A 465 14.49 3.75 19.20
C GLU A 465 13.17 3.66 19.96
N TYR A 466 12.64 2.45 20.10
CA TYR A 466 11.48 2.22 20.95
C TYR A 466 11.56 0.87 21.67
N GLN A 467 10.85 0.76 22.78
CA GLN A 467 10.65 -0.50 23.49
C GLN A 467 9.37 -1.16 23.02
N PRO A 468 9.37 -2.49 22.77
CA PRO A 468 8.18 -3.19 22.36
C PRO A 468 7.10 -3.16 23.45
N THR A 469 5.85 -3.03 23.03
CA THR A 469 4.70 -3.07 23.93
C THR A 469 4.42 -4.50 24.39
N ASP A 470 3.73 -4.68 25.54
CA ASP A 470 3.29 -5.99 26.03
C ASP A 470 2.42 -6.74 25.01
N ARG A 471 1.67 -5.99 24.18
CA ARG A 471 0.88 -6.56 23.08
C ARG A 471 1.76 -7.15 22.00
N GLU A 472 2.81 -6.44 21.57
CA GLU A 472 3.76 -6.92 20.57
C GLU A 472 4.53 -8.13 21.08
N LEU A 473 4.97 -8.12 22.34
CA LEU A 473 5.63 -9.28 22.98
C LEU A 473 4.71 -10.51 23.04
N ARG A 474 3.44 -10.33 23.38
CA ARG A 474 2.47 -11.44 23.36
C ARG A 474 2.26 -12.02 21.97
N LEU A 475 2.25 -11.19 20.93
CA LEU A 475 2.11 -11.64 19.54
C LEU A 475 3.35 -12.39 19.02
N LEU A 476 4.52 -12.13 19.60
CA LEU A 476 5.76 -12.86 19.29
C LEU A 476 5.81 -14.25 19.92
N GLY A 477 5.04 -14.51 20.99
CA GLY A 477 5.05 -15.80 21.68
C GLY A 477 6.45 -16.21 22.13
N ALA A 478 6.93 -17.38 21.72
CA ALA A 478 8.26 -17.90 22.07
C ALA A 478 9.43 -17.05 21.52
N ALA A 479 9.20 -16.22 20.52
CA ALA A 479 10.22 -15.31 19.98
C ALA A 479 10.37 -13.99 20.79
N ALA A 480 9.54 -13.76 21.81
CA ALA A 480 9.59 -12.57 22.64
C ALA A 480 10.96 -12.38 23.34
N ASP A 481 11.56 -13.46 23.81
CA ASP A 481 12.87 -13.41 24.48
C ASP A 481 13.99 -12.90 23.57
N GLN A 482 13.89 -13.15 22.26
CA GLN A 482 14.88 -12.67 21.29
C GLN A 482 14.83 -11.15 21.11
N VAL A 483 13.69 -10.55 21.40
CA VAL A 483 13.40 -9.12 21.15
C VAL A 483 13.55 -8.28 22.41
N GLN A 484 13.29 -8.84 23.61
CA GLN A 484 13.40 -8.10 24.89
C GLN A 484 14.80 -7.52 25.17
N GLN A 485 15.84 -8.15 24.63
CA GLN A 485 17.24 -7.76 24.84
C GLN A 485 17.82 -6.93 23.69
N VAL A 486 17.01 -6.63 22.67
CA VAL A 486 17.47 -5.96 21.45
C VAL A 486 16.78 -4.61 21.30
N GLN A 487 17.56 -3.64 20.83
CA GLN A 487 17.06 -2.32 20.51
C GLN A 487 16.23 -2.36 19.21
N LEU A 488 14.97 -1.97 19.31
CA LEU A 488 14.08 -1.87 18.18
C LEU A 488 13.93 -0.41 17.72
N PHE A 489 13.43 -0.25 16.50
CA PHE A 489 13.29 1.06 15.86
C PHE A 489 11.89 1.22 15.26
N ARG A 490 11.42 2.48 15.25
CA ARG A 490 10.20 2.90 14.56
C ARG A 490 10.42 4.25 13.89
N GLY A 491 9.53 4.66 13.00
CA GLY A 491 9.53 5.99 12.43
C GLY A 491 8.41 6.83 13.04
N HIS A 492 8.74 7.97 13.65
CA HIS A 492 7.73 8.87 14.23
C HIS A 492 6.97 9.71 13.19
N GLY A 493 7.38 9.67 11.93
CA GLY A 493 6.78 10.45 10.84
C GLY A 493 7.52 11.77 10.59
N CYS A 494 7.82 12.08 9.34
CA CYS A 494 8.44 13.35 8.93
C CYS A 494 8.00 13.73 7.52
N LYS A 495 8.36 14.94 7.05
CA LYS A 495 8.06 15.39 5.68
C LYS A 495 8.59 14.46 4.58
N LYS A 496 9.75 13.79 4.81
CA LYS A 496 10.36 12.87 3.84
C LYS A 496 9.55 11.59 3.59
N CYS A 497 8.74 11.17 4.57
CA CYS A 497 7.90 9.97 4.48
C CYS A 497 6.40 10.29 4.45
N GLY A 498 6.01 11.56 4.25
CA GLY A 498 4.61 11.97 4.31
C GLY A 498 3.95 11.63 5.65
N LEU A 499 4.70 11.78 6.74
CA LEU A 499 4.28 11.51 8.12
C LEU A 499 3.93 10.05 8.44
N SER A 500 4.16 9.13 7.50
CA SER A 500 3.83 7.70 7.67
C SER A 500 4.82 6.93 8.56
N GLY A 501 5.99 7.47 8.85
CA GLY A 501 7.09 6.75 9.50
C GLY A 501 7.85 5.78 8.59
N TYR A 502 7.35 5.51 7.38
CA TYR A 502 7.91 4.52 6.46
C TYR A 502 8.31 5.13 5.11
N LYS A 503 9.34 4.58 4.47
CA LYS A 503 9.78 5.00 3.15
C LYS A 503 10.44 3.87 2.36
N GLY A 504 9.75 3.40 1.31
CA GLY A 504 10.18 2.28 0.49
C GLY A 504 9.86 0.93 1.11
N ARG A 505 10.17 -0.14 0.38
CA ARG A 505 9.84 -1.52 0.77
C ARG A 505 11.02 -2.44 0.56
N LYS A 506 11.08 -3.53 1.34
CA LYS A 506 11.99 -4.67 1.14
C LYS A 506 11.21 -5.98 1.24
N GLY A 507 11.76 -7.04 0.64
CA GLY A 507 11.22 -8.38 0.75
C GLY A 507 11.50 -9.01 2.11
N ILE A 508 10.59 -9.84 2.58
CA ILE A 508 10.83 -10.93 3.52
C ILE A 508 10.65 -12.23 2.78
N PHE A 509 11.48 -13.22 3.12
CA PHE A 509 11.62 -14.42 2.31
C PHE A 509 11.54 -15.68 3.18
N GLU A 510 10.91 -16.72 2.63
CA GLU A 510 10.93 -18.08 3.13
C GLU A 510 11.46 -18.95 2.00
N ILE A 511 12.67 -19.47 2.13
CA ILE A 511 13.37 -20.23 1.08
C ILE A 511 13.32 -21.70 1.43
N PHE A 512 12.51 -22.45 0.69
CA PHE A 512 12.36 -23.89 0.81
C PHE A 512 13.18 -24.58 -0.26
N VAL A 513 14.33 -25.14 0.12
CA VAL A 513 15.22 -25.89 -0.78
C VAL A 513 14.86 -27.37 -0.70
N LEU A 514 14.68 -28.02 -1.83
CA LEU A 514 14.36 -29.43 -1.92
C LEU A 514 15.63 -30.27 -1.93
N ASN A 515 15.80 -31.05 -0.87
CA ASN A 515 16.82 -32.12 -0.78
C ASN A 515 16.18 -33.49 -1.05
N ASP A 516 16.99 -34.55 -1.08
CA ASP A 516 16.55 -35.92 -1.36
C ASP A 516 15.49 -36.42 -0.38
N GLU A 517 15.48 -35.94 0.85
CA GLU A 517 14.50 -36.31 1.87
C GLU A 517 13.15 -35.66 1.60
N ILE A 518 13.13 -34.37 1.35
CA ILE A 518 11.93 -33.63 0.98
C ILE A 518 11.33 -34.17 -0.33
N GLN A 519 12.20 -34.51 -1.31
CA GLN A 519 11.76 -35.12 -2.56
C GLN A 519 11.05 -36.46 -2.33
N ARG A 520 11.54 -37.30 -1.40
CA ARG A 520 10.87 -38.55 -1.01
C ARG A 520 9.52 -38.28 -0.36
N MET A 521 9.44 -37.32 0.57
CA MET A 521 8.18 -36.93 1.20
C MET A 521 7.15 -36.44 0.17
N ILE A 522 7.56 -35.68 -0.83
CA ILE A 522 6.68 -35.24 -1.93
C ILE A 522 6.18 -36.44 -2.73
N PHE A 523 7.07 -37.38 -3.05
CA PHE A 523 6.72 -38.60 -3.77
C PHE A 523 5.69 -39.44 -3.00
N GLU A 524 5.81 -39.48 -1.67
CA GLU A 524 4.88 -40.16 -0.77
C GLU A 524 3.59 -39.36 -0.49
N THR A 525 3.43 -38.18 -1.11
CA THR A 525 2.26 -37.30 -0.95
C THR A 525 1.98 -36.88 0.48
N VAL A 526 3.04 -36.56 1.22
CA VAL A 526 2.95 -36.06 2.60
C VAL A 526 2.29 -34.67 2.64
N SER A 527 1.62 -34.35 3.74
CA SER A 527 0.91 -33.07 3.88
C SER A 527 1.84 -31.86 3.85
N SER A 528 1.32 -30.67 3.47
CA SER A 528 2.12 -29.43 3.50
C SER A 528 2.58 -29.05 4.91
N SER A 529 1.83 -29.42 5.94
CA SER A 529 2.21 -29.21 7.36
C SER A 529 3.44 -30.02 7.73
N ASP A 530 3.48 -31.30 7.32
CA ASP A 530 4.61 -32.19 7.62
C ASP A 530 5.85 -31.76 6.82
N LEU A 531 5.67 -31.36 5.55
CA LEU A 531 6.73 -30.80 4.73
C LEU A 531 7.30 -29.54 5.37
N ARG A 532 6.45 -28.65 5.92
CA ARG A 532 6.88 -27.44 6.63
C ARG A 532 7.63 -27.78 7.89
N ALA A 533 7.10 -28.66 8.73
CA ALA A 533 7.75 -29.09 9.96
C ALA A 533 9.16 -29.61 9.66
N ARG A 534 9.26 -30.50 8.67
CA ARG A 534 10.57 -31.06 8.29
C ARG A 534 11.52 -30.03 7.70
N ALA A 535 11.02 -29.14 6.85
CA ALA A 535 11.82 -28.05 6.28
C ALA A 535 12.40 -27.12 7.38
N ARG A 536 11.62 -26.83 8.43
CA ARG A 536 12.09 -26.05 9.59
C ARG A 536 13.20 -26.78 10.36
N GLU A 537 13.05 -28.06 10.60
CA GLU A 537 14.09 -28.90 11.22
C GLU A 537 15.38 -28.89 10.39
N LEU A 538 15.27 -28.80 9.06
CA LEU A 538 16.39 -28.68 8.12
C LEU A 538 16.93 -27.25 7.97
N GLY A 539 16.40 -26.30 8.75
CA GLY A 539 16.91 -24.93 8.83
C GLY A 539 16.17 -23.91 7.95
N MET A 540 15.03 -24.24 7.36
CA MET A 540 14.18 -23.27 6.68
C MET A 540 13.64 -22.26 7.70
N ARG A 541 13.77 -20.97 7.38
CA ARG A 541 13.14 -19.88 8.13
C ARG A 541 11.81 -19.52 7.52
N THR A 542 10.82 -19.24 8.38
CA THR A 542 9.51 -18.76 7.95
C THR A 542 9.57 -17.26 7.58
N LEU A 543 8.55 -16.78 6.85
CA LEU A 543 8.41 -15.34 6.54
C LEU A 543 8.44 -14.47 7.81
N ARG A 544 7.80 -14.93 8.90
CA ARG A 544 7.79 -14.24 10.19
C ARG A 544 9.18 -14.18 10.83
N GLU A 545 9.92 -15.28 10.81
CA GLU A 545 11.29 -15.34 11.34
C GLU A 545 12.26 -14.43 10.57
N ASP A 546 12.19 -14.42 9.23
CA ASP A 546 12.98 -13.49 8.42
C ASP A 546 12.57 -12.03 8.64
N GLY A 547 11.26 -11.78 8.77
CA GLY A 547 10.73 -10.48 9.14
C GLY A 547 11.26 -10.01 10.48
N LEU A 548 11.27 -10.87 11.51
CA LEU A 548 11.79 -10.56 12.83
C LEU A 548 13.29 -10.19 12.79
N ARG A 549 14.09 -10.93 12.03
CA ARG A 549 15.51 -10.57 11.79
C ARG A 549 15.63 -9.15 11.21
N LYS A 550 14.72 -8.75 10.31
CA LYS A 550 14.72 -7.41 9.72
C LYS A 550 14.25 -6.33 10.69
N ALA A 551 13.33 -6.63 11.62
CA ALA A 551 12.97 -5.70 12.69
C ALA A 551 14.14 -5.50 13.66
N ILE A 552 14.80 -6.57 14.06
CA ILE A 552 16.03 -6.53 14.90
C ILE A 552 17.13 -5.73 14.21
N ALA A 553 17.28 -5.87 12.90
CA ALA A 553 18.24 -5.07 12.11
C ALA A 553 17.79 -3.61 11.89
N GLY A 554 16.64 -3.21 12.42
CA GLY A 554 16.10 -1.85 12.29
C GLY A 554 15.67 -1.46 10.87
N VAL A 555 15.34 -2.45 10.02
CA VAL A 555 14.86 -2.23 8.65
C VAL A 555 13.38 -1.93 8.64
N THR A 556 12.59 -2.63 9.47
CA THR A 556 11.14 -2.52 9.57
C THR A 556 10.69 -2.59 11.03
N THR A 557 9.39 -2.52 11.29
CA THR A 557 8.80 -2.59 12.63
C THR A 557 8.14 -3.94 12.88
N LEU A 558 7.93 -4.30 14.14
CA LEU A 558 7.15 -5.49 14.52
C LEU A 558 5.71 -5.41 14.01
N GLU A 559 5.09 -4.23 14.10
CA GLU A 559 3.74 -3.98 13.60
C GLU A 559 3.61 -4.35 12.13
N GLU A 560 4.58 -3.95 11.31
CA GLU A 560 4.58 -4.22 9.87
C GLU A 560 4.76 -5.71 9.58
N ILE A 561 5.57 -6.42 10.37
CA ILE A 561 5.71 -7.87 10.24
C ILE A 561 4.38 -8.56 10.55
N PHE A 562 3.74 -8.22 11.67
CA PHE A 562 2.44 -8.78 12.02
C PHE A 562 1.41 -8.50 10.94
N ARG A 563 1.36 -7.26 10.42
CA ARG A 563 0.42 -6.89 9.36
C ARG A 563 0.53 -7.80 8.13
N VAL A 564 1.73 -8.20 7.73
CA VAL A 564 1.95 -8.98 6.51
C VAL A 564 1.98 -10.49 6.73
N THR A 565 2.16 -10.96 7.99
CA THR A 565 2.26 -12.39 8.34
C THR A 565 1.11 -12.89 9.24
N MET A 566 0.06 -12.11 9.43
CA MET A 566 -1.07 -12.48 10.32
C MET A 566 -1.86 -13.72 9.88
N GLY A 567 -1.73 -14.13 8.62
CA GLY A 567 -2.39 -15.34 8.09
C GLY A 567 -1.46 -16.55 7.95
N ASP A 568 -0.19 -16.41 8.34
CA ASP A 568 0.76 -17.49 8.27
C ASP A 568 0.61 -18.29 9.58
N ALA A 569 0.13 -19.53 9.48
CA ALA A 569 0.09 -20.44 10.63
C ALA A 569 1.52 -20.71 11.12
N ASP A 570 1.76 -20.55 12.40
CA ASP A 570 3.01 -20.94 13.06
C ASP A 570 3.17 -22.44 13.05
#